data_3394e5ecdc391ec34c451459f55d2893
#
_entry.id   3394e5ecdc391ec34c451459f55d2893
#
_cell.length_a   1.000
_cell.length_b   1.000
_cell.length_c   1.000
_cell.angle_alpha   90.00
_cell.angle_beta   90.00
_cell.angle_gamma   90.00
#
_symmetry.space_group_name_H-M   'P 1'
#
loop_
_entity.id
_entity.type
_entity.pdbx_description
1 polymer ?
#
loop_
_entity_poly.entity_id
_entity_poly.type
_entity_poly.pdbx_seq_one_letter_code
_entity_poly.pdbx_strand_id
1 'polypeptide(L)'
;SSTTKVLTDFEALKKETDRDDFRYVVPDFRLNKAYEKLNMLTEPQKEKVEFLCNECCYFGCKDRKECYEAVSRRNLGEEPDFSCTSPGAEEGYRFSKAMKNPGFISVEDIQKIYLPMGFSNYKIEGRGLGSALVLEFLLYYMTKPEYQLQVREEIYLDNMLDLF
;
A
#
# COMPACT_ATOMS: atom_id res chain seq x y z
N SER A 1 6.40 12.07 3.18
CA SER A 1 5.29 11.77 4.10
C SER A 1 5.03 10.27 4.13
N SER A 2 4.26 9.81 5.08
CA SER A 2 4.00 8.38 5.33
C SER A 2 2.50 8.10 5.35
N THR A 3 2.11 6.83 5.12
CA THR A 3 0.74 6.33 5.32
C THR A 3 0.17 6.66 6.70
N THR A 4 1.04 6.82 7.71
CA THR A 4 0.66 7.15 9.08
C THR A 4 -0.02 8.52 9.24
N LYS A 5 0.14 9.43 8.26
CA LYS A 5 -0.59 10.71 8.25
C LYS A 5 -2.08 10.57 7.98
N VAL A 6 -2.49 9.45 7.37
CA VAL A 6 -3.89 9.15 7.06
C VAL A 6 -4.58 10.31 6.33
N LEU A 7 -3.99 10.72 5.19
CA LEU A 7 -4.49 11.81 4.36
C LEU A 7 -5.73 11.36 3.57
N THR A 8 -6.89 11.45 4.18
CA THR A 8 -8.18 11.04 3.61
C THR A 8 -8.88 12.16 2.84
N ASP A 9 -8.48 13.40 3.06
CA ASP A 9 -9.01 14.57 2.40
C ASP A 9 -8.12 14.98 1.22
N PHE A 10 -8.74 15.26 0.06
CA PHE A 10 -8.01 15.62 -1.15
C PHE A 10 -7.27 16.96 -1.04
N GLU A 11 -7.88 17.96 -0.40
CA GLU A 11 -7.22 19.26 -0.21
C GLU A 11 -6.02 19.17 0.74
N ALA A 12 -6.11 18.31 1.76
CA ALA A 12 -4.99 17.99 2.63
C ALA A 12 -3.87 17.28 1.85
N LEU A 13 -4.19 16.34 0.96
CA LEU A 13 -3.23 15.68 0.08
C LEU A 13 -2.52 16.70 -0.81
N LYS A 14 -3.28 17.56 -1.49
CA LYS A 14 -2.77 18.61 -2.37
C LYS A 14 -1.82 19.54 -1.63
N LYS A 15 -2.23 20.05 -0.47
CA LYS A 15 -1.38 20.90 0.38
C LYS A 15 -0.10 20.20 0.81
N GLU A 16 -0.15 18.91 1.09
CA GLU A 16 1.02 18.14 1.49
C GLU A 16 1.99 17.92 0.32
N THR A 17 1.49 17.77 -0.91
CA THR A 17 2.33 17.67 -2.12
C THR A 17 3.02 18.97 -2.48
N ASP A 18 2.50 20.13 -2.06
CA ASP A 18 3.13 21.44 -2.29
C ASP A 18 4.32 21.69 -1.35
N ARG A 19 4.53 20.86 -0.33
CA ARG A 19 5.65 21.01 0.61
C ARG A 19 6.96 20.53 -0.01
N ASP A 20 8.05 21.25 0.24
CA ASP A 20 9.38 20.92 -0.27
C ASP A 20 10.15 19.92 0.59
N ASP A 21 9.73 19.71 1.84
CA ASP A 21 10.37 18.80 2.80
C ASP A 21 10.01 17.31 2.59
N PHE A 22 9.09 16.99 1.67
CA PHE A 22 8.75 15.63 1.30
C PHE A 22 9.04 15.35 -0.17
N ARG A 23 9.85 14.31 -0.41
CA ARG A 23 10.04 13.74 -1.73
C ARG A 23 8.81 12.98 -2.21
N TYR A 24 8.18 12.22 -1.31
CA TYR A 24 6.97 11.46 -1.58
C TYR A 24 5.89 11.77 -0.56
N VAL A 25 4.64 11.80 -1.01
CA VAL A 25 3.44 11.98 -0.22
C VAL A 25 2.51 10.79 -0.44
N VAL A 26 2.18 10.08 0.63
CA VAL A 26 1.33 8.89 0.56
C VAL A 26 -0.10 9.28 0.94
N PRO A 27 -1.07 9.28 0.00
CA PRO A 27 -2.48 9.42 0.33
C PRO A 27 -2.97 8.22 1.15
N ASP A 28 -4.05 8.39 1.86
CA ASP A 28 -4.75 7.24 2.40
C ASP A 28 -5.33 6.41 1.23
N PHE A 29 -5.28 5.09 1.35
CA PHE A 29 -5.71 4.16 0.30
C PHE A 29 -7.17 4.36 -0.15
N ARG A 30 -8.00 5.00 0.66
CA ARG A 30 -9.36 5.37 0.31
C ARG A 30 -9.45 6.42 -0.80
N LEU A 31 -8.38 7.17 -1.04
CA LEU A 31 -8.27 8.10 -2.16
C LEU A 31 -7.77 7.43 -3.45
N ASN A 32 -7.28 6.20 -3.39
CA ASN A 32 -6.66 5.53 -4.53
C ASN A 32 -7.56 5.57 -5.79
N LYS A 33 -8.85 5.36 -5.66
CA LYS A 33 -9.80 5.33 -6.79
C LYS A 33 -10.54 6.65 -7.03
N ALA A 34 -10.12 7.75 -6.39
CA ALA A 34 -10.69 9.08 -6.58
C ALA A 34 -10.15 9.75 -7.86
N TYR A 35 -10.26 9.08 -9.01
CA TYR A 35 -9.61 9.45 -10.27
C TYR A 35 -9.86 10.89 -10.71
N GLU A 36 -11.09 11.37 -10.62
CA GLU A 36 -11.44 12.75 -10.99
C GLU A 36 -10.65 13.76 -10.16
N LYS A 37 -10.56 13.55 -8.85
CA LYS A 37 -9.80 14.41 -7.94
C LYS A 37 -8.29 14.29 -8.20
N LEU A 38 -7.78 13.06 -8.33
CA LEU A 38 -6.37 12.81 -8.61
C LEU A 38 -5.91 13.47 -9.92
N ASN A 39 -6.78 13.50 -10.92
CA ASN A 39 -6.49 14.16 -12.19
C ASN A 39 -6.40 15.69 -12.10
N MET A 40 -6.90 16.30 -11.02
CA MET A 40 -6.77 17.74 -10.76
C MET A 40 -5.39 18.16 -10.22
N LEU A 41 -4.54 17.19 -9.85
CA LEU A 41 -3.19 17.46 -9.40
C LEU A 41 -2.33 17.91 -10.60
N THR A 42 -1.43 18.87 -10.35
CA THR A 42 -0.43 19.29 -11.32
C THR A 42 0.63 18.21 -11.52
N GLU A 43 1.36 18.23 -12.63
CA GLU A 43 2.42 17.24 -12.88
C GLU A 43 3.46 17.17 -11.75
N PRO A 44 3.98 18.31 -11.20
CA PRO A 44 4.89 18.25 -10.04
C PRO A 44 4.27 17.61 -8.78
N GLN A 45 2.96 17.80 -8.56
CA GLN A 45 2.25 17.16 -7.45
C GLN A 45 2.10 15.66 -7.67
N LYS A 46 1.75 15.23 -8.90
CA LYS A 46 1.63 13.80 -9.28
C LYS A 46 2.95 13.05 -9.11
N GLU A 47 4.08 13.68 -9.46
CA GLU A 47 5.42 13.10 -9.28
C GLU A 47 5.75 12.80 -7.80
N LYS A 48 5.13 13.51 -6.86
CA LYS A 48 5.31 13.29 -5.42
C LYS A 48 4.35 12.25 -4.83
N VAL A 49 3.23 11.94 -5.49
CA VAL A 49 2.25 10.99 -4.94
C VAL A 49 2.77 9.56 -5.04
N GLU A 50 2.83 8.87 -3.90
CA GLU A 50 3.18 7.45 -3.80
C GLU A 50 1.96 6.66 -3.28
N PHE A 51 1.37 5.83 -4.12
CA PHE A 51 0.18 5.05 -3.77
C PHE A 51 0.51 3.78 -3.01
N LEU A 52 -0.18 3.54 -1.90
CA LEU A 52 -0.18 2.23 -1.23
C LEU A 52 -1.14 1.30 -1.98
N CYS A 53 -0.58 0.30 -2.69
CA CYS A 53 -1.35 -0.51 -3.64
C CYS A 53 -2.16 -1.65 -2.99
N ASN A 54 -1.65 -2.24 -1.91
CA ASN A 54 -2.11 -3.52 -1.37
C ASN A 54 -2.59 -3.43 0.08
N GLU A 55 -3.21 -2.33 0.48
CA GLU A 55 -3.76 -2.18 1.83
C GLU A 55 -4.84 -3.22 2.11
N CYS A 56 -4.77 -3.84 3.29
CA CYS A 56 -5.72 -4.85 3.75
C CYS A 56 -6.70 -4.35 4.82
N CYS A 57 -6.49 -3.14 5.32
CA CYS A 57 -7.32 -2.54 6.35
C CYS A 57 -8.76 -2.34 5.87
N TYR A 58 -9.73 -2.45 6.79
CA TYR A 58 -11.13 -2.20 6.47
C TYR A 58 -11.32 -0.80 5.86
N PHE A 59 -11.96 -0.72 4.68
CA PHE A 59 -12.11 0.53 3.92
C PHE A 59 -12.86 1.61 4.68
N GLY A 60 -13.84 1.22 5.51
CA GLY A 60 -14.64 2.12 6.36
C GLY A 60 -14.02 2.46 7.73
N CYS A 61 -12.77 2.04 8.00
CA CYS A 61 -12.14 2.25 9.30
C CYS A 61 -11.98 3.73 9.64
N LYS A 62 -12.49 4.14 10.82
CA LYS A 62 -12.38 5.52 11.32
C LYS A 62 -11.17 5.71 12.23
N ASP A 63 -10.66 4.64 12.82
CA ASP A 63 -9.64 4.65 13.89
C ASP A 63 -8.23 4.41 13.34
N ARG A 64 -8.06 4.55 12.02
CA ARG A 64 -6.79 4.24 11.35
C ARG A 64 -5.61 5.06 11.87
N LYS A 65 -5.83 6.32 12.20
CA LYS A 65 -4.79 7.20 12.75
C LYS A 65 -4.35 6.72 14.13
N GLU A 66 -5.31 6.44 15.02
CA GLU A 66 -5.05 5.90 16.36
C GLU A 66 -4.36 4.53 16.28
N CYS A 67 -4.77 3.69 15.33
CA CYS A 67 -4.11 2.41 15.07
C CYS A 67 -2.62 2.59 14.74
N TYR A 68 -2.27 3.51 13.85
CA TYR A 68 -0.87 3.79 13.52
C TYR A 68 -0.10 4.39 14.71
N GLU A 69 -0.71 5.26 15.49
CA GLU A 69 -0.11 5.81 16.71
C GLU A 69 0.17 4.69 17.71
N ALA A 70 -0.78 3.78 17.92
CA ALA A 70 -0.61 2.63 18.80
C ALA A 70 0.50 1.68 18.33
N VAL A 71 0.55 1.38 17.02
CA VAL A 71 1.64 0.56 16.44
C VAL A 71 2.98 1.25 16.62
N SER A 72 3.05 2.56 16.40
CA SER A 72 4.28 3.34 16.58
C SER A 72 4.77 3.28 18.04
N ARG A 73 3.86 3.43 19.01
CA ARG A 73 4.17 3.36 20.44
C ARG A 73 4.63 1.96 20.86
N ARG A 74 3.99 0.90 20.36
CA ARG A 74 4.44 -0.49 20.58
C ARG A 74 5.86 -0.73 20.07
N ASN A 75 6.21 -0.16 18.90
CA ASN A 75 7.56 -0.25 18.36
C ASN A 75 8.61 0.49 19.23
N LEU A 76 8.19 1.41 20.09
CA LEU A 76 9.02 2.08 21.10
C LEU A 76 9.03 1.35 22.45
N GLY A 77 8.37 0.19 22.56
CA GLY A 77 8.28 -0.59 23.80
C GLY A 77 7.19 -0.14 24.76
N GLU A 78 6.26 0.70 24.31
CA GLU A 78 5.09 1.11 25.10
C GLU A 78 3.94 0.11 24.93
N GLU A 79 3.04 0.09 25.89
CA GLU A 79 1.81 -0.72 25.87
C GLU A 79 0.56 0.17 25.73
N PRO A 80 0.25 0.70 24.55
CA PRO A 80 -0.94 1.52 24.35
C PRO A 80 -2.21 0.67 24.50
N ASP A 81 -3.20 1.21 25.19
CA ASP A 81 -4.53 0.62 25.30
C ASP A 81 -5.33 0.85 24.01
N PHE A 82 -4.98 0.08 22.98
CA PHE A 82 -5.67 0.10 21.68
C PHE A 82 -5.72 -1.30 21.08
N SER A 83 -6.92 -1.72 20.70
CA SER A 83 -7.16 -2.91 19.89
C SER A 83 -8.00 -2.55 18.67
N CYS A 84 -7.71 -3.15 17.53
CA CYS A 84 -8.49 -2.95 16.32
C CYS A 84 -9.85 -3.63 16.43
N THR A 85 -10.93 -2.84 16.30
CA THR A 85 -12.32 -3.33 16.32
C THR A 85 -12.94 -3.40 14.92
N SER A 86 -12.17 -3.16 13.87
CA SER A 86 -12.65 -3.20 12.49
C SER A 86 -13.07 -4.62 12.08
N PRO A 87 -14.10 -4.77 11.24
CA PRO A 87 -14.50 -6.09 10.72
C PRO A 87 -13.33 -6.84 10.09
N GLY A 88 -13.14 -8.11 10.48
CA GLY A 88 -12.08 -8.98 9.98
C GLY A 88 -10.68 -8.63 10.49
N ALA A 89 -10.55 -7.87 11.59
CA ALA A 89 -9.25 -7.55 12.19
C ALA A 89 -8.51 -8.80 12.68
N GLU A 90 -9.26 -9.78 13.17
CA GLU A 90 -8.77 -11.07 13.66
C GLU A 90 -8.14 -11.95 12.57
N GLU A 91 -8.51 -11.74 11.30
CA GLU A 91 -7.95 -12.49 10.18
C GLU A 91 -6.50 -12.08 9.85
N GLY A 92 -6.07 -10.94 10.38
CA GLY A 92 -4.79 -10.34 10.04
C GLY A 92 -4.68 -9.91 8.57
N TYR A 93 -3.45 -9.75 8.10
CA TYR A 93 -3.17 -9.42 6.71
C TYR A 93 -3.23 -10.67 5.83
N ARG A 94 -3.97 -10.60 4.72
CA ARG A 94 -3.99 -11.63 3.67
C ARG A 94 -4.01 -10.96 2.30
N PHE A 95 -3.23 -11.49 1.35
CA PHE A 95 -3.20 -10.95 -0.01
C PHE A 95 -4.56 -11.00 -0.70
N SER A 96 -5.28 -12.11 -0.55
CA SER A 96 -6.63 -12.25 -1.09
C SER A 96 -7.63 -11.23 -0.52
N LYS A 97 -7.42 -10.78 0.72
CA LYS A 97 -8.21 -9.73 1.36
C LYS A 97 -7.83 -8.36 0.81
N ALA A 98 -6.53 -8.10 0.64
CA ALA A 98 -6.05 -6.87 0.01
C ALA A 98 -6.60 -6.72 -1.43
N MET A 99 -6.58 -7.78 -2.23
CA MET A 99 -7.12 -7.77 -3.61
C MET A 99 -8.63 -7.45 -3.68
N LYS A 100 -9.38 -7.74 -2.63
CA LYS A 100 -10.83 -7.43 -2.53
C LYS A 100 -11.09 -6.03 -1.96
N ASN A 101 -10.06 -5.33 -1.49
CA ASN A 101 -10.20 -4.01 -0.92
C ASN A 101 -10.59 -3.01 -2.02
N PRO A 102 -11.60 -2.12 -1.82
CA PRO A 102 -11.96 -1.11 -2.80
C PRO A 102 -10.81 -0.18 -3.19
N GLY A 103 -9.84 0.03 -2.30
CA GLY A 103 -8.63 0.84 -2.57
C GLY A 103 -7.47 0.08 -3.21
N PHE A 104 -7.62 -1.22 -3.51
CA PHE A 104 -6.58 -2.02 -4.13
C PHE A 104 -6.22 -1.48 -5.52
N ILE A 105 -4.93 -1.38 -5.82
CA ILE A 105 -4.41 -1.00 -7.13
C ILE A 105 -3.77 -2.22 -7.77
N SER A 106 -4.35 -2.73 -8.83
CA SER A 106 -3.83 -3.85 -9.59
C SER A 106 -2.72 -3.42 -10.56
N VAL A 107 -1.97 -4.40 -11.09
CA VAL A 107 -1.01 -4.15 -12.19
C VAL A 107 -1.72 -3.56 -13.41
N GLU A 108 -2.92 -4.03 -13.71
CA GLU A 108 -3.73 -3.51 -14.82
C GLU A 108 -4.15 -2.04 -14.57
N ASP A 109 -4.57 -1.70 -13.34
CA ASP A 109 -4.86 -0.30 -12.98
C ASP A 109 -3.63 0.59 -13.16
N ILE A 110 -2.45 0.13 -12.71
CA ILE A 110 -1.20 0.87 -12.87
C ILE A 110 -0.97 1.18 -14.35
N GLN A 111 -1.02 0.16 -15.20
CA GLN A 111 -0.70 0.31 -16.61
C GLN A 111 -1.73 1.10 -17.41
N LYS A 112 -3.03 0.90 -17.12
CA LYS A 112 -4.11 1.47 -17.93
C LYS A 112 -4.66 2.79 -17.41
N ILE A 113 -4.45 3.09 -16.12
CA ILE A 113 -5.05 4.27 -15.48
C ILE A 113 -3.95 5.19 -14.92
N TYR A 114 -3.17 4.72 -13.96
CA TYR A 114 -2.28 5.61 -13.21
C TYR A 114 -1.09 6.11 -14.02
N LEU A 115 -0.43 5.25 -14.81
CA LEU A 115 0.68 5.68 -15.69
C LEU A 115 0.20 6.69 -16.74
N PRO A 116 -0.93 6.46 -17.46
CA PRO A 116 -1.48 7.47 -18.37
C PRO A 116 -1.90 8.78 -17.70
N MET A 117 -2.26 8.76 -16.42
CA MET A 117 -2.55 9.96 -15.64
C MET A 117 -1.29 10.71 -15.17
N GLY A 118 -0.09 10.17 -15.37
CA GLY A 118 1.18 10.79 -14.98
C GLY A 118 1.71 10.35 -13.60
N PHE A 119 1.14 9.33 -12.96
CA PHE A 119 1.64 8.80 -11.70
C PHE A 119 2.66 7.68 -11.92
N SER A 120 3.74 7.66 -11.12
CA SER A 120 4.85 6.71 -11.30
C SER A 120 5.33 6.04 -10.02
N ASN A 121 4.81 6.41 -8.84
CA ASN A 121 5.31 5.89 -7.56
C ASN A 121 4.27 4.99 -6.88
N TYR A 122 4.68 3.76 -6.61
CA TYR A 122 3.81 2.73 -6.03
C TYR A 122 4.51 2.05 -4.86
N LYS A 123 3.78 1.87 -3.78
CA LYS A 123 4.26 1.27 -2.54
C LYS A 123 3.54 -0.04 -2.26
N ILE A 124 4.31 -1.05 -1.92
CA ILE A 124 3.80 -2.33 -1.43
C ILE A 124 3.96 -2.35 0.08
N GLU A 125 2.88 -2.59 0.80
CA GLU A 125 2.92 -2.90 2.23
C GLU A 125 3.36 -4.35 2.43
N GLY A 126 4.02 -4.65 3.56
CA GLY A 126 4.29 -6.04 3.88
C GLY A 126 5.60 -6.34 4.57
N ARG A 127 6.44 -5.34 4.85
CA ARG A 127 7.77 -5.56 5.48
C ARG A 127 7.71 -6.35 6.80
N GLY A 128 6.63 -6.23 7.57
CA GLY A 128 6.42 -6.96 8.83
C GLY A 128 5.66 -8.27 8.69
N LEU A 129 5.28 -8.69 7.48
CA LEU A 129 4.38 -9.82 7.24
C LEU A 129 5.10 -11.14 6.91
N GLY A 130 6.44 -11.12 6.91
CA GLY A 130 7.26 -12.26 6.55
C GLY A 130 7.63 -12.33 5.07
N SER A 131 8.75 -13.00 4.78
CA SER A 131 9.36 -13.05 3.44
C SER A 131 8.46 -13.70 2.40
N ALA A 132 7.74 -14.76 2.75
CA ALA A 132 6.86 -15.48 1.83
C ALA A 132 5.75 -14.57 1.26
N LEU A 133 5.12 -13.74 2.10
CA LEU A 133 4.06 -12.85 1.66
C LEU A 133 4.61 -11.68 0.84
N VAL A 134 5.77 -11.15 1.22
CA VAL A 134 6.47 -10.11 0.45
C VAL A 134 6.82 -10.65 -0.94
N LEU A 135 7.30 -11.90 -1.03
CA LEU A 135 7.59 -12.55 -2.29
C LEU A 135 6.35 -12.66 -3.20
N GLU A 136 5.19 -13.05 -2.64
CA GLU A 136 3.94 -13.12 -3.42
C GLU A 136 3.54 -11.76 -4.00
N PHE A 137 3.76 -10.66 -3.26
CA PHE A 137 3.54 -9.31 -3.80
C PHE A 137 4.52 -8.97 -4.91
N LEU A 138 5.80 -9.27 -4.74
CA LEU A 138 6.80 -9.03 -5.77
C LEU A 138 6.49 -9.83 -7.05
N LEU A 139 6.10 -11.10 -6.92
CA LEU A 139 5.64 -11.91 -8.04
C LEU A 139 4.44 -11.26 -8.73
N TYR A 140 3.45 -10.81 -7.97
CA TYR A 140 2.26 -10.20 -8.55
C TYR A 140 2.55 -8.89 -9.29
N TYR A 141 3.34 -7.98 -8.70
CA TYR A 141 3.55 -6.64 -9.26
C TYR A 141 4.72 -6.57 -10.26
N MET A 142 5.72 -7.42 -10.14
CA MET A 142 6.99 -7.30 -10.88
C MET A 142 7.23 -8.42 -11.89
N THR A 143 6.46 -9.52 -11.83
CA THR A 143 6.60 -10.63 -12.78
C THR A 143 5.42 -10.67 -13.72
N LYS A 144 5.68 -10.81 -15.03
CA LYS A 144 4.62 -10.98 -16.01
C LYS A 144 3.79 -12.22 -15.69
N PRO A 145 2.45 -12.17 -15.86
CA PRO A 145 1.55 -13.26 -15.47
C PRO A 145 1.97 -14.64 -16.00
N GLU A 146 2.44 -14.68 -17.25
CA GLU A 146 2.86 -15.91 -17.92
C GLU A 146 4.08 -16.59 -17.29
N TYR A 147 4.89 -15.86 -16.50
CA TYR A 147 6.09 -16.37 -15.85
C TYR A 147 5.95 -16.54 -14.33
N GLN A 148 4.84 -16.12 -13.74
CA GLN A 148 4.67 -16.13 -12.28
C GLN A 148 4.80 -17.54 -11.68
N LEU A 149 4.24 -18.55 -12.35
CA LEU A 149 4.31 -19.94 -11.88
C LEU A 149 5.75 -20.46 -11.95
N GLN A 150 6.42 -20.26 -13.08
CA GLN A 150 7.81 -20.69 -13.28
C GLN A 150 8.74 -20.06 -12.24
N VAL A 151 8.66 -18.74 -12.05
CA VAL A 151 9.51 -18.04 -11.08
C VAL A 151 9.25 -18.53 -9.65
N ARG A 152 7.97 -18.79 -9.29
CA ARG A 152 7.63 -19.35 -7.98
C ARG A 152 8.22 -20.74 -7.77
N GLU A 153 8.14 -21.59 -8.79
CA GLU A 153 8.72 -22.95 -8.74
C GLU A 153 10.23 -22.93 -8.60
N GLU A 154 10.93 -22.08 -9.35
CA GLU A 154 12.37 -21.89 -9.23
C GLU A 154 12.79 -21.46 -7.83
N ILE A 155 12.15 -20.42 -7.27
CA ILE A 155 12.42 -19.95 -5.91
C ILE A 155 12.13 -21.03 -4.86
N TYR A 156 11.05 -21.80 -5.04
CA TYR A 156 10.72 -22.90 -4.13
C TYR A 156 11.77 -24.01 -4.18
N LEU A 157 12.24 -24.36 -5.36
CA LEU A 157 13.31 -25.37 -5.55
C LEU A 157 14.63 -24.89 -4.96
N ASP A 158 15.00 -23.64 -5.18
CA ASP A 158 16.20 -23.05 -4.62
C ASP A 158 16.21 -23.08 -3.09
N ASN A 159 15.08 -22.70 -2.48
CA ASN A 159 14.91 -22.78 -1.02
C ASN A 159 14.95 -24.23 -0.49
N MET A 160 14.38 -25.19 -1.24
CA MET A 160 14.39 -26.60 -0.84
C MET A 160 15.79 -27.23 -0.92
N LEU A 161 16.59 -26.79 -1.87
CA LEU A 161 17.92 -27.34 -2.13
C LEU A 161 19.04 -26.60 -1.40
N ASP A 162 18.71 -25.63 -0.56
CA ASP A 162 19.69 -24.81 0.18
C ASP A 162 20.73 -24.15 -0.75
N LEU A 163 20.29 -23.71 -1.94
CA LEU A 163 21.18 -23.17 -2.98
C LEU A 163 21.51 -21.68 -2.79
N PHE A 164 20.97 -21.03 -1.74
CA PHE A 164 21.26 -19.63 -1.39
C PHE A 164 21.49 -19.43 0.10
#